data_05517a7e5b5b8e63d8e87b9b95ddae9e
#
_entry.id   05517a7e5b5b8e63d8e87b9b95ddae9e
#
_cell.length_a   1.000
_cell.length_b   1.000
_cell.length_c   1.000
_cell.angle_alpha   90.00
_cell.angle_beta   90.00
_cell.angle_gamma   90.00
#
_symmetry.space_group_name_H-M   'P 1'
#
loop_
_entity.id
_entity.type
_entity.pdbx_description
1 polymer ?
#
loop_
_entity_poly.entity_id
_entity_poly.type
_entity_poly.pdbx_seq_one_letter_code
_entity_poly.pdbx_strand_id
1 'polypeptide(L)'
;MYIFVHTKFVCTMIESTEIAKNTVVGMLKAGNKSEEYLNNTLKPFEISLQQFNVLRILRGRKGKPANLNTVQQRMIHKMSNTTRLIDKLIEKKLVERDICTENRRKIELFITKKGLDLLG
;
A
#
# COMPACT_ATOMS: atom_id res chain seq x y z
N MET A 1 -4.43 25.36 -47.64
CA MET A 1 -4.63 23.92 -47.37
C MET A 1 -3.75 23.37 -46.25
N TYR A 2 -2.49 23.75 -46.16
CA TYR A 2 -1.57 23.35 -45.07
C TYR A 2 -1.98 23.83 -43.69
N ILE A 3 -2.55 25.02 -43.58
CA ILE A 3 -2.96 25.62 -42.28
C ILE A 3 -4.12 24.86 -41.64
N PHE A 4 -5.08 24.37 -42.44
CA PHE A 4 -6.24 23.64 -41.93
C PHE A 4 -5.89 22.26 -41.36
N VAL A 5 -5.00 21.52 -42.01
CA VAL A 5 -4.54 20.19 -41.56
C VAL A 5 -3.73 20.32 -40.29
N HIS A 6 -2.87 21.34 -40.22
CA HIS A 6 -2.03 21.60 -39.04
C HIS A 6 -2.86 22.00 -37.82
N THR A 7 -3.88 22.83 -38.03
CA THR A 7 -4.78 23.27 -36.95
C THR A 7 -5.61 22.11 -36.39
N LYS A 8 -6.12 21.25 -37.25
CA LYS A 8 -6.87 20.05 -36.83
C LYS A 8 -5.97 19.09 -36.04
N PHE A 9 -4.75 18.87 -36.51
CA PHE A 9 -3.81 17.98 -35.85
C PHE A 9 -3.41 18.50 -34.42
N VAL A 10 -3.11 19.79 -34.34
CA VAL A 10 -2.80 20.44 -33.07
C VAL A 10 -4.00 20.41 -32.12
N CYS A 11 -5.20 20.66 -32.59
CA CYS A 11 -6.43 20.59 -31.81
C CYS A 11 -6.65 19.18 -31.23
N THR A 12 -6.49 18.14 -32.05
CA THR A 12 -6.62 16.75 -31.63
C THR A 12 -5.56 16.38 -30.60
N MET A 13 -4.34 16.85 -30.73
CA MET A 13 -3.29 16.64 -29.76
C MET A 13 -3.59 17.33 -28.43
N ILE A 14 -4.12 18.55 -28.45
CA ILE A 14 -4.53 19.30 -27.26
C ILE A 14 -5.67 18.56 -26.55
N GLU A 15 -6.68 18.11 -27.25
CA GLU A 15 -7.80 17.33 -26.70
C GLU A 15 -7.30 16.02 -26.07
N SER A 16 -6.42 15.30 -26.75
CA SER A 16 -5.82 14.07 -26.24
C SER A 16 -5.01 14.32 -24.95
N THR A 17 -4.27 15.42 -24.89
CA THR A 17 -3.49 15.81 -23.71
C THR A 17 -4.40 16.21 -22.55
N GLU A 18 -5.50 16.95 -22.82
CA GLU A 18 -6.48 17.31 -21.79
C GLU A 18 -7.20 16.07 -21.23
N ILE A 19 -7.58 15.12 -22.08
CA ILE A 19 -8.19 13.86 -21.65
C ILE A 19 -7.21 13.08 -20.77
N ALA A 20 -5.96 12.95 -21.19
CA ALA A 20 -4.93 12.26 -20.42
C ALA A 20 -4.71 12.93 -19.06
N LYS A 21 -4.60 14.24 -19.01
CA LYS A 21 -4.46 15.03 -17.80
C LYS A 21 -5.65 14.84 -16.85
N ASN A 22 -6.87 14.97 -17.37
CA ASN A 22 -8.09 14.82 -16.59
C ASN A 22 -8.24 13.39 -16.05
N THR A 23 -7.85 12.40 -16.83
CA THR A 23 -7.83 11.00 -16.41
C THR A 23 -6.87 10.79 -15.24
N VAL A 24 -5.64 11.25 -15.36
CA VAL A 24 -4.62 11.14 -14.28
C VAL A 24 -5.08 11.85 -13.02
N VAL A 25 -5.55 13.09 -13.13
CA VAL A 25 -6.06 13.86 -11.99
C VAL A 25 -7.26 13.15 -11.36
N GLY A 26 -8.18 12.62 -12.15
CA GLY A 26 -9.32 11.84 -11.68
C GLY A 26 -8.91 10.60 -10.93
N MET A 27 -7.93 9.86 -11.42
CA MET A 27 -7.37 8.67 -10.75
C MET A 27 -6.72 9.02 -9.41
N LEU A 28 -5.94 10.10 -9.36
CA LEU A 28 -5.31 10.57 -8.12
C LEU A 28 -6.35 11.00 -7.08
N LYS A 29 -7.38 11.74 -7.49
CA LYS A 29 -8.49 12.14 -6.61
C LYS A 29 -9.26 10.93 -6.10
N ALA A 30 -9.56 9.97 -6.94
CA ALA A 30 -10.23 8.73 -6.55
C ALA A 30 -9.38 7.92 -5.57
N GLY A 31 -8.08 7.83 -5.80
CA GLY A 31 -7.13 7.18 -4.89
C GLY A 31 -7.13 7.83 -3.50
N ASN A 32 -7.03 9.16 -3.44
CA ASN A 32 -7.07 9.91 -2.18
C ASN A 32 -8.39 9.72 -1.43
N LYS A 33 -9.50 9.73 -2.15
CA LYS A 33 -10.84 9.51 -1.58
C LYS A 33 -10.99 8.11 -1.01
N SER A 34 -10.48 7.11 -1.72
CA SER A 34 -10.47 5.72 -1.27
C SER A 34 -9.61 5.54 -0.02
N GLU A 35 -8.44 6.17 0.02
CA GLU A 35 -7.55 6.14 1.18
C GLU A 35 -8.20 6.78 2.41
N GLU A 36 -8.85 7.93 2.25
CA GLU A 36 -9.60 8.61 3.31
C GLU A 36 -10.71 7.70 3.86
N TYR A 37 -11.49 7.09 2.99
CA TYR A 37 -12.55 6.16 3.36
C TYR A 37 -12.01 4.98 4.16
N LEU A 38 -10.93 4.35 3.68
CA LEU A 38 -10.31 3.21 4.35
C LEU A 38 -9.74 3.60 5.72
N ASN A 39 -9.08 4.73 5.82
CA ASN A 39 -8.56 5.22 7.11
C ASN A 39 -9.70 5.46 8.12
N ASN A 40 -10.82 6.03 7.68
CA ASN A 40 -11.98 6.24 8.54
C ASN A 40 -12.59 4.91 9.00
N THR A 41 -12.66 3.92 8.11
CA THR A 41 -13.15 2.57 8.42
C THR A 41 -12.25 1.85 9.44
N LEU A 42 -10.94 2.08 9.37
CA LEU A 42 -9.96 1.45 10.24
C LEU A 42 -9.80 2.12 11.61
N LYS A 43 -10.31 3.35 11.79
CA LYS A 43 -10.22 4.08 13.06
C LYS A 43 -10.68 3.29 14.29
N PRO A 44 -11.83 2.59 14.27
CA PRO A 44 -12.28 1.81 15.43
C PRO A 44 -11.30 0.70 15.84
N PHE A 45 -10.50 0.22 14.92
CA PHE A 45 -9.48 -0.81 15.16
C PHE A 45 -8.13 -0.24 15.60
N GLU A 46 -8.01 1.08 15.64
CA GLU A 46 -6.79 1.81 16.03
C GLU A 46 -5.57 1.47 15.17
N ILE A 47 -5.78 1.15 13.89
CA ILE A 47 -4.72 0.91 12.92
C ILE A 47 -4.85 1.87 11.73
N SER A 48 -3.71 2.20 11.11
CA SER A 48 -3.66 2.97 9.88
C SER A 48 -3.81 2.07 8.65
N LEU A 49 -4.06 2.68 7.50
CA LEU A 49 -4.09 1.97 6.22
C LEU A 49 -2.76 1.25 5.94
N GLN A 50 -1.64 1.87 6.26
CA GLN A 50 -0.32 1.27 6.09
C GLN A 50 -0.12 0.06 7.00
N GLN A 51 -0.56 0.13 8.25
CA GLN A 51 -0.53 -1.01 9.18
C GLN A 51 -1.44 -2.14 8.69
N PHE A 52 -2.63 -1.82 8.23
CA PHE A 52 -3.54 -2.79 7.61
C PHE A 52 -2.88 -3.49 6.41
N ASN A 53 -2.16 -2.74 5.57
CA ASN A 53 -1.46 -3.27 4.41
C ASN A 53 -0.36 -4.26 4.82
N VAL A 54 0.40 -3.99 5.89
CA VAL A 54 1.37 -4.94 6.45
C VAL A 54 0.68 -6.24 6.87
N LEU A 55 -0.42 -6.14 7.62
CA LEU A 55 -1.17 -7.31 8.07
C LEU A 55 -1.68 -8.14 6.88
N ARG A 56 -2.21 -7.48 5.86
CA ARG A 56 -2.67 -8.13 4.63
C ARG A 56 -1.54 -8.89 3.92
N ILE A 57 -0.36 -8.29 3.85
CA ILE A 57 0.82 -8.93 3.24
C ILE A 57 1.22 -10.17 4.03
N LEU A 58 1.28 -10.09 5.35
CA LEU A 58 1.62 -11.22 6.21
C LEU A 58 0.57 -12.32 6.16
N ARG A 59 -0.72 -11.99 6.10
CA ARG A 59 -1.79 -12.97 5.90
C ARG A 59 -1.61 -13.74 4.59
N GLY A 60 -1.22 -13.06 3.54
CA GLY A 60 -0.97 -13.67 2.23
C GLY A 60 0.19 -14.66 2.22
N ARG A 61 1.03 -14.65 3.24
CA ARG A 61 2.11 -15.64 3.40
C ARG A 61 1.62 -17.00 3.92
N LYS A 62 0.38 -17.10 4.35
CA LYS A 62 -0.27 -18.36 4.80
C LYS A 62 0.53 -19.10 5.88
N GLY A 63 0.97 -18.39 6.92
CA GLY A 63 1.76 -18.93 8.02
C GLY A 63 3.26 -19.04 7.75
N LYS A 64 3.72 -18.73 6.54
CA LYS A 64 5.15 -18.65 6.24
C LYS A 64 5.72 -17.32 6.73
N PRO A 65 6.97 -17.30 7.22
CA PRO A 65 7.61 -16.07 7.65
C PRO A 65 7.83 -15.11 6.49
N ALA A 66 7.86 -13.83 6.81
CA ALA A 66 8.31 -12.78 5.91
C ALA A 66 9.41 -11.95 6.58
N ASN A 67 10.40 -11.53 5.83
CA ASN A 67 11.36 -10.57 6.35
C ASN A 67 10.91 -9.13 6.04
N LEU A 68 11.58 -8.16 6.68
CA LEU A 68 11.27 -6.75 6.50
C LEU A 68 11.30 -6.31 5.02
N ASN A 69 12.29 -6.79 4.28
CA ASN A 69 12.44 -6.47 2.86
C ASN A 69 11.28 -6.98 2.02
N THR A 70 10.82 -8.20 2.28
CA THR A 70 9.63 -8.78 1.60
C THR A 70 8.39 -7.93 1.85
N VAL A 71 8.17 -7.49 3.08
CA VAL A 71 7.05 -6.62 3.42
C VAL A 71 7.16 -5.29 2.70
N GLN A 72 8.32 -4.65 2.77
CA GLN A 72 8.57 -3.35 2.16
C GLN A 72 8.36 -3.35 0.64
N GLN A 73 8.82 -4.39 -0.05
CA GLN A 73 8.63 -4.53 -1.49
C GLN A 73 7.16 -4.65 -1.90
N ARG A 74 6.32 -5.20 -1.04
CA ARG A 74 4.88 -5.42 -1.30
C ARG A 74 3.98 -4.31 -0.79
N MET A 75 4.54 -3.33 -0.07
CA MET A 75 3.77 -2.16 0.37
C MET A 75 3.28 -1.34 -0.82
N ILE A 76 2.04 -0.89 -0.74
CA ILE A 76 1.45 0.02 -1.73
C ILE A 76 2.22 1.34 -1.71
N HIS A 77 2.42 1.91 -0.52
CA HIS A 77 3.24 3.10 -0.33
C HIS A 77 4.68 2.70 0.02
N LYS A 78 5.55 2.68 -0.97
CA LYS A 78 6.95 2.25 -0.81
C LYS A 78 7.80 3.18 0.05
N MET A 79 7.37 4.42 0.23
CA MET A 79 8.03 5.42 1.08
C MET A 79 7.64 5.31 2.55
N SER A 80 6.75 4.39 2.92
CA SER A 80 6.36 4.16 4.31
C SER A 80 7.53 3.66 5.13
N ASN A 81 7.65 4.14 6.36
CA ASN A 81 8.61 3.61 7.33
C ASN A 81 8.12 2.27 7.86
N THR A 82 8.46 1.21 7.14
CA THR A 82 7.97 -0.16 7.38
C THR A 82 8.42 -0.68 8.74
N THR A 83 9.65 -0.39 9.16
CA THR A 83 10.16 -0.79 10.49
C THR A 83 9.29 -0.25 11.61
N ARG A 84 8.97 1.05 11.57
CA ARG A 84 8.12 1.69 12.57
C ARG A 84 6.69 1.13 12.57
N LEU A 85 6.15 0.85 11.39
CA LEU A 85 4.81 0.23 11.25
C LEU A 85 4.78 -1.15 11.91
N ILE A 86 5.79 -1.96 11.67
CA ILE A 86 5.94 -3.31 12.25
C ILE A 86 6.11 -3.23 13.76
N ASP A 87 6.97 -2.35 14.26
CA ASP A 87 7.18 -2.18 15.69
C ASP A 87 5.87 -1.84 16.43
N LYS A 88 5.07 -0.94 15.87
CA LYS A 88 3.75 -0.61 16.41
C LYS A 88 2.77 -1.79 16.39
N LEU A 89 2.81 -2.59 15.33
CA LEU A 89 1.98 -3.79 15.23
C LEU A 89 2.40 -4.86 16.24
N ILE A 90 3.68 -4.98 16.53
CA ILE A 90 4.22 -5.87 17.57
C ILE A 90 3.75 -5.40 18.96
N GLU A 91 3.80 -4.11 19.24
CA GLU A 91 3.26 -3.53 20.48
C GLU A 91 1.78 -3.86 20.68
N LYS A 92 1.00 -3.84 19.61
CA LYS A 92 -0.42 -4.19 19.61
C LYS A 92 -0.69 -5.69 19.61
N LYS A 93 0.35 -6.52 19.58
CA LYS A 93 0.29 -7.99 19.53
C LYS A 93 -0.42 -8.54 18.27
N LEU A 94 -0.38 -7.78 17.18
CA LEU A 94 -0.95 -8.17 15.89
C LEU A 94 0.09 -8.87 15.00
N VAL A 95 1.37 -8.63 15.25
CA VAL A 95 2.52 -9.22 14.57
C VAL A 95 3.50 -9.73 15.60
N GLU A 96 4.14 -10.85 15.31
CA GLU A 96 5.25 -11.40 16.06
C GLU A 96 6.53 -11.35 15.24
N ARG A 97 7.62 -11.15 15.94
CA ARG A 97 8.96 -11.14 15.39
C ARG A 97 9.77 -12.27 16.01
N ASP A 98 10.38 -13.09 15.18
CA ASP A 98 11.27 -14.15 15.60
C ASP A 98 12.63 -14.00 14.92
N ILE A 99 13.68 -14.53 15.58
CA ILE A 99 15.02 -14.53 15.01
C ILE A 99 15.20 -15.88 14.29
N CYS A 100 15.63 -15.83 13.02
CA CYS A 100 15.90 -17.03 12.27
C CYS A 100 17.02 -17.84 12.93
N THR A 101 16.77 -19.12 13.22
CA THR A 101 17.74 -20.04 13.84
C THR A 101 18.96 -20.29 12.98
N GLU A 102 18.80 -20.25 11.66
CA GLU A 102 19.88 -20.47 10.68
C GLU A 102 20.73 -19.22 10.45
N ASN A 103 20.15 -18.04 10.60
CA ASN A 103 20.83 -16.77 10.41
C ASN A 103 20.29 -15.72 11.40
N ARG A 104 21.05 -15.47 12.48
CA ARG A 104 20.71 -14.51 13.53
C ARG A 104 20.53 -13.07 13.06
N ARG A 105 20.96 -12.74 11.83
CA ARG A 105 20.77 -11.42 11.23
C ARG A 105 19.42 -11.29 10.51
N LYS A 106 18.72 -12.40 10.28
CA LYS A 106 17.38 -12.41 9.65
C LYS A 106 16.32 -12.41 10.74
N ILE A 107 15.45 -11.44 10.64
CA ILE A 107 14.24 -11.33 11.45
C ILE A 107 13.07 -11.85 10.62
N GLU A 108 12.33 -12.78 11.20
CA GLU A 108 11.13 -13.36 10.61
C GLU A 108 9.89 -12.74 11.25
N LEU A 109 8.94 -12.36 10.43
CA LEU A 109 7.70 -11.71 10.84
C LEU A 109 6.52 -12.63 10.55
N PHE A 110 5.62 -12.75 11.53
CA PHE A 110 4.41 -13.55 11.46
C PHE A 110 3.20 -12.74 11.90
N ILE A 111 2.06 -12.96 11.25
CA ILE A 111 0.80 -12.43 11.76
C ILE A 111 0.30 -13.32 12.90
N THR A 112 -0.20 -12.70 13.97
CA THR A 112 -0.79 -13.41 15.10
C THR A 112 -2.23 -13.80 14.81
N LYS A 113 -2.82 -14.68 15.64
CA LYS A 113 -4.25 -15.00 15.59
C LYS A 113 -5.09 -13.74 15.75
N LYS A 114 -4.71 -12.84 16.66
CA LYS A 114 -5.37 -11.55 16.85
C LYS A 114 -5.34 -10.68 15.59
N GLY A 115 -4.20 -10.67 14.89
CA GLY A 115 -4.05 -9.98 13.60
C GLY A 115 -4.94 -10.59 12.52
N LEU A 116 -5.04 -11.90 12.44
CA LEU A 116 -5.92 -12.60 11.51
C LEU A 116 -7.40 -12.30 11.80
N ASP A 117 -7.79 -12.34 13.06
CA ASP A 117 -9.17 -12.06 13.49
C ASP A 117 -9.58 -10.61 13.15
N LEU A 118 -8.64 -9.66 13.25
CA LEU A 118 -8.89 -8.27 12.89
C LEU A 118 -9.16 -8.10 11.38
N LEU A 119 -8.54 -8.92 10.55
CA LEU A 119 -8.74 -8.88 9.09
C LEU A 119 -10.05 -9.57 8.63
N GLY A 120 -10.63 -10.36 9.48
CA GLY A 120 -11.88 -11.09 9.19
C GLY A 120 -11.68 -12.42 8.51
#